data_7c272d16ac0786ba8dd33900e7c86216
#
_entry.id   7c272d16ac0786ba8dd33900e7c86216
#
_cell.length_a   1.000
_cell.length_b   1.000
_cell.length_c   1.000
_cell.angle_alpha   90.00
_cell.angle_beta   90.00
_cell.angle_gamma   90.00
#
_symmetry.space_group_name_H-M   'P 1'
#
loop_
_entity.id
_entity.type
_entity.pdbx_description
1 polymer ?
#
loop_
_entity_poly.entity_id
_entity_poly.type
_entity_poly.pdbx_seq_one_letter_code
_entity_poly.pdbx_strand_id
1 'polypeptide(L)'
;MNRFINYSQDAIQAARYIGQGFIVTLDHMNRFPITIQYPYEKLIPSERFRGRIHFEFDKCIACEVCVRVCPMNLPVVDWELRRTMRRKRLRSYSIDFGICIFCGNCVEYCPTNCLSMTEEYELSTHDRHELNYDQVALGRLPISVIEDSAIKTLSNSLSLPKGVMEGHSGLQKITSS
;
A
#
# COMPACT_ATOMS: atom_id res chain seq x y z
N MET A 1 10.81 -50.65 -41.36
CA MET A 1 10.19 -49.47 -42.01
C MET A 1 9.42 -48.57 -41.00
N ASN A 2 8.70 -49.12 -40.03
CA ASN A 2 7.91 -48.36 -39.05
C ASN A 2 8.74 -47.46 -38.08
N ARG A 3 9.98 -47.84 -37.78
CA ARG A 3 10.85 -47.07 -36.84
C ARG A 3 11.30 -45.71 -37.41
N PHE A 4 11.55 -45.64 -38.70
CA PHE A 4 11.93 -44.38 -39.36
C PHE A 4 10.75 -43.42 -39.48
N ILE A 5 9.54 -43.95 -39.69
CA ILE A 5 8.32 -43.15 -39.78
C ILE A 5 7.99 -42.54 -38.41
N ASN A 6 8.11 -43.30 -37.32
CA ASN A 6 7.89 -42.79 -35.97
C ASN A 6 8.92 -41.69 -35.61
N TYR A 7 10.21 -41.91 -35.92
CA TYR A 7 11.25 -40.90 -35.67
C TYR A 7 11.02 -39.59 -36.43
N SER A 8 10.60 -39.69 -37.71
CA SER A 8 10.27 -38.46 -38.47
C SER A 8 9.06 -37.71 -37.92
N GLN A 9 8.05 -38.41 -37.43
CA GLN A 9 6.88 -37.79 -36.77
C GLN A 9 7.27 -37.12 -35.46
N ASP A 10 8.07 -37.75 -34.62
CA ASP A 10 8.57 -37.20 -33.38
C ASP A 10 9.44 -35.96 -33.62
N ALA A 11 10.29 -35.97 -34.65
CA ALA A 11 11.11 -34.82 -35.03
C ALA A 11 10.27 -33.64 -35.51
N ILE A 12 9.24 -33.88 -36.32
CA ILE A 12 8.31 -32.82 -36.76
C ILE A 12 7.54 -32.25 -35.60
N GLN A 13 7.08 -33.11 -34.68
CA GLN A 13 6.37 -32.65 -33.49
C GLN A 13 7.25 -31.80 -32.57
N ALA A 14 8.50 -32.20 -32.34
CA ALA A 14 9.48 -31.41 -31.58
C ALA A 14 9.75 -30.07 -32.25
N ALA A 15 9.97 -30.01 -33.55
CA ALA A 15 10.15 -28.78 -34.31
C ALA A 15 8.94 -27.83 -34.18
N ARG A 16 7.72 -28.41 -34.21
CA ARG A 16 6.48 -27.64 -34.02
C ARG A 16 6.41 -26.99 -32.61
N TYR A 17 6.75 -27.73 -31.56
CA TYR A 17 6.76 -27.18 -30.18
C TYR A 17 7.79 -26.10 -30.02
N ILE A 18 8.99 -26.25 -30.59
CA ILE A 18 10.02 -25.22 -30.59
C ILE A 18 9.51 -23.96 -31.33
N GLY A 19 8.91 -24.15 -32.51
CA GLY A 19 8.33 -23.06 -33.28
C GLY A 19 7.22 -22.31 -32.54
N GLN A 20 6.35 -23.03 -31.83
CA GLN A 20 5.33 -22.38 -30.98
C GLN A 20 5.94 -21.53 -29.86
N GLY A 21 7.02 -22.02 -29.23
CA GLY A 21 7.74 -21.23 -28.21
C GLY A 21 8.31 -19.93 -28.78
N PHE A 22 8.89 -19.96 -29.96
CA PHE A 22 9.37 -18.74 -30.64
C PHE A 22 8.25 -17.75 -30.97
N ILE A 23 7.10 -18.25 -31.45
CA ILE A 23 5.95 -17.38 -31.76
C ILE A 23 5.45 -16.68 -30.50
N VAL A 24 5.34 -17.38 -29.37
CA VAL A 24 4.91 -16.78 -28.10
C VAL A 24 5.90 -15.71 -27.61
N THR A 25 7.20 -15.96 -27.71
CA THR A 25 8.22 -14.97 -27.30
C THR A 25 8.21 -13.74 -28.21
N LEU A 26 8.03 -13.90 -29.50
CA LEU A 26 7.90 -12.78 -30.46
C LEU A 26 6.63 -11.96 -30.20
N ASP A 27 5.51 -12.59 -29.89
CA ASP A 27 4.28 -11.90 -29.51
C ASP A 27 4.46 -11.07 -28.22
N HIS A 28 5.17 -11.63 -27.24
CA HIS A 28 5.50 -10.90 -26.01
C HIS A 28 6.45 -9.72 -26.23
N MET A 29 7.38 -9.80 -27.18
CA MET A 29 8.26 -8.66 -27.53
C MET A 29 7.49 -7.46 -28.05
N ASN A 30 6.37 -7.66 -28.71
CA ASN A 30 5.54 -6.59 -29.27
C ASN A 30 4.53 -6.00 -28.27
N ARG A 31 4.44 -6.54 -27.05
CA ARG A 31 3.55 -6.04 -26.00
C ARG A 31 4.21 -4.90 -25.24
N PHE A 32 3.40 -3.94 -24.78
CA PHE A 32 3.87 -2.92 -23.87
C PHE A 32 4.40 -3.54 -22.57
N PRO A 33 5.53 -3.03 -22.00
CA PRO A 33 6.07 -3.53 -20.76
C PRO A 33 5.06 -3.30 -19.62
N ILE A 34 4.86 -4.34 -18.79
CA ILE A 34 3.98 -4.29 -17.60
C ILE A 34 4.80 -3.95 -16.35
N THR A 35 6.12 -4.10 -16.44
CA THR A 35 7.05 -3.87 -15.33
C THR A 35 7.20 -2.38 -15.05
N ILE A 36 7.19 -2.03 -13.77
CA ILE A 36 7.42 -0.68 -13.26
C ILE A 36 8.85 -0.57 -12.77
N GLN A 37 9.52 0.52 -13.07
CA GLN A 37 10.92 0.76 -12.68
C GLN A 37 10.98 1.36 -11.26
N TYR A 38 10.65 0.55 -10.26
CA TYR A 38 10.85 0.94 -8.87
C TYR A 38 12.36 1.07 -8.56
N PRO A 39 12.83 2.12 -7.85
CA PRO A 39 12.07 3.15 -7.12
C PRO A 39 11.75 4.42 -7.91
N TYR A 40 12.15 4.52 -9.19
CA TYR A 40 11.93 5.73 -10.00
C TYR A 40 10.44 5.95 -10.32
N GLU A 41 9.73 4.84 -10.54
CA GLU A 41 8.29 4.84 -10.75
C GLU A 41 7.63 4.04 -9.63
N LYS A 42 6.62 4.60 -8.97
CA LYS A 42 5.86 3.92 -7.91
C LYS A 42 4.46 3.61 -8.41
N LEU A 43 3.97 2.44 -8.01
CA LEU A 43 2.56 2.10 -8.19
C LEU A 43 1.69 3.03 -7.36
N ILE A 44 0.61 3.50 -7.97
CA ILE A 44 -0.46 4.18 -7.24
C ILE A 44 -1.32 3.07 -6.62
N PRO A 45 -1.32 2.90 -5.29
CA PRO A 45 -2.13 1.89 -4.65
C PRO A 45 -3.61 2.22 -4.80
N SER A 46 -4.46 1.18 -4.78
CA SER A 46 -5.90 1.36 -4.82
C SER A 46 -6.42 1.95 -3.50
N GLU A 47 -7.59 2.59 -3.51
CA GLU A 47 -8.25 3.14 -2.31
C GLU A 47 -8.49 2.10 -1.20
N ARG A 48 -8.54 0.81 -1.55
CA ARG A 48 -8.69 -0.31 -0.61
C ARG A 48 -7.36 -0.88 -0.13
N PHE A 49 -6.26 -0.23 -0.46
CA PHE A 49 -4.94 -0.70 -0.04
C PHE A 49 -4.79 -0.57 1.48
N ARG A 50 -4.19 -1.59 2.08
CA ARG A 50 -3.92 -1.66 3.53
C ARG A 50 -2.44 -1.40 3.78
N GLY A 51 -2.06 -0.14 3.76
CA GLY A 51 -0.70 0.28 4.08
C GLY A 51 -0.54 0.62 5.56
N ARG A 52 0.34 1.54 5.86
CA ARG A 52 0.63 1.97 7.25
C ARG A 52 -0.63 2.51 7.93
N ILE A 53 -0.82 2.16 9.19
CA ILE A 53 -1.90 2.70 10.01
C ILE A 53 -1.52 4.13 10.43
N HIS A 54 -2.41 5.07 10.19
CA HIS A 54 -2.33 6.44 10.69
C HIS A 54 -3.24 6.59 11.90
N PHE A 55 -2.79 7.31 12.92
CA PHE A 55 -3.49 7.48 14.18
C PHE A 55 -3.67 8.95 14.54
N GLU A 56 -4.91 9.35 14.77
CA GLU A 56 -5.27 10.68 15.25
C GLU A 56 -5.50 10.67 16.76
N PHE A 57 -4.54 11.20 17.51
CA PHE A 57 -4.53 11.18 18.97
C PHE A 57 -5.74 11.89 19.58
N ASP A 58 -6.14 13.04 19.04
CA ASP A 58 -7.21 13.88 19.60
C ASP A 58 -8.59 13.24 19.52
N LYS A 59 -8.82 12.36 18.56
CA LYS A 59 -10.09 11.63 18.38
C LYS A 59 -10.20 10.39 19.26
N CYS A 60 -9.11 9.92 19.84
CA CYS A 60 -9.09 8.65 20.57
C CYS A 60 -9.68 8.80 21.98
N ILE A 61 -10.64 7.95 22.32
CA ILE A 61 -11.29 7.88 23.64
C ILE A 61 -10.75 6.77 24.55
N ALA A 62 -9.65 6.12 24.16
CA ALA A 62 -9.02 5.01 24.89
C ALA A 62 -10.03 3.86 25.24
N CYS A 63 -10.86 3.47 24.29
CA CYS A 63 -11.87 2.41 24.47
C CYS A 63 -11.32 0.98 24.40
N GLU A 64 -10.06 0.81 23.99
CA GLU A 64 -9.36 -0.49 23.84
C GLU A 64 -10.02 -1.50 22.91
N VAL A 65 -10.97 -1.07 22.06
CA VAL A 65 -11.62 -1.94 21.07
C VAL A 65 -10.58 -2.45 20.06
N CYS A 66 -9.67 -1.59 19.62
CA CYS A 66 -8.60 -1.93 18.68
C CYS A 66 -7.69 -3.06 19.19
N VAL A 67 -7.45 -3.14 20.51
CA VAL A 67 -6.69 -4.23 21.12
C VAL A 67 -7.46 -5.54 21.05
N ARG A 68 -8.75 -5.51 21.41
CA ARG A 68 -9.60 -6.71 21.47
C ARG A 68 -9.91 -7.31 20.11
N VAL A 69 -10.04 -6.50 19.07
CA VAL A 69 -10.32 -6.98 17.70
C VAL A 69 -9.06 -7.39 16.96
N CYS A 70 -7.89 -7.03 17.46
CA CYS A 70 -6.62 -7.40 16.84
C CYS A 70 -6.34 -8.89 17.08
N PRO A 71 -6.15 -9.71 16.04
CA PRO A 71 -5.85 -11.13 16.19
C PRO A 71 -4.53 -11.41 16.92
N MET A 72 -3.61 -10.44 16.90
CA MET A 72 -2.29 -10.53 17.51
C MET A 72 -2.17 -9.74 18.83
N ASN A 73 -3.23 -9.04 19.27
CA ASN A 73 -3.23 -8.15 20.45
C ASN A 73 -2.07 -7.12 20.46
N LEU A 74 -1.75 -6.57 19.28
CA LEU A 74 -0.58 -5.71 19.09
C LEU A 74 -0.72 -4.27 19.60
N PRO A 75 -1.86 -3.57 19.43
CA PRO A 75 -1.97 -2.20 19.89
C PRO A 75 -1.81 -2.12 21.40
N VAL A 76 -0.82 -1.35 21.86
CA VAL A 76 -0.64 -1.04 23.27
C VAL A 76 -1.28 0.30 23.55
N VAL A 77 -2.27 0.31 24.43
CA VAL A 77 -3.05 1.50 24.81
C VAL A 77 -2.84 1.77 26.28
N ASP A 78 -2.08 2.81 26.61
CA ASP A 78 -1.91 3.28 27.98
C ASP A 78 -2.81 4.47 28.24
N TRP A 79 -3.58 4.42 29.30
CA TRP A 79 -4.53 5.47 29.66
C TRP A 79 -4.55 5.75 31.15
N GLU A 80 -4.91 6.97 31.50
CA GLU A 80 -5.11 7.38 32.88
C GLU A 80 -6.55 7.86 33.13
N LEU A 81 -7.05 7.61 34.33
CA LEU A 81 -8.36 8.09 34.74
C LEU A 81 -8.22 9.48 35.37
N ARG A 82 -8.73 10.53 34.70
CA ARG A 82 -8.81 11.84 35.32
C ARG A 82 -9.90 11.87 36.39
N ARG A 83 -9.51 12.04 37.64
CA ARG A 83 -10.41 12.06 38.80
C ARG A 83 -11.46 13.16 38.72
N THR A 84 -11.13 14.32 38.12
CA THR A 84 -12.03 15.49 37.98
C THR A 84 -13.20 15.28 37.01
N MET A 85 -13.00 14.50 35.93
CA MET A 85 -14.03 14.32 34.88
C MET A 85 -14.53 12.90 34.70
N ARG A 86 -14.05 11.93 35.46
CA ARG A 86 -14.31 10.49 35.31
C ARG A 86 -14.18 9.97 33.88
N ARG A 87 -13.30 10.57 33.08
CA ARG A 87 -13.03 10.19 31.70
C ARG A 87 -11.63 9.58 31.58
N LYS A 88 -11.52 8.52 30.77
CA LYS A 88 -10.24 7.96 30.36
C LYS A 88 -9.55 8.98 29.44
N ARG A 89 -8.28 9.23 29.69
CA ARG A 89 -7.41 10.01 28.81
C ARG A 89 -6.30 9.10 28.33
N LEU A 90 -6.11 9.07 27.01
CA LEU A 90 -5.00 8.36 26.41
C LEU A 90 -3.68 9.01 26.84
N ARG A 91 -2.74 8.19 27.30
CA ARG A 91 -1.39 8.58 27.67
C ARG A 91 -0.39 8.23 26.57
N SER A 92 -0.39 7.00 26.13
CA SER A 92 0.44 6.55 25.02
C SER A 92 -0.30 5.52 24.17
N TYR A 93 0.10 5.42 22.91
CA TYR A 93 -0.40 4.47 21.94
C TYR A 93 0.76 4.01 21.07
N SER A 94 0.95 2.72 20.93
CA SER A 94 1.98 2.16 20.07
C SER A 94 1.52 0.89 19.35
N ILE A 95 2.09 0.65 18.17
CA ILE A 95 1.88 -0.56 17.37
C ILE A 95 3.21 -1.02 16.83
N ASP A 96 3.52 -2.31 17.02
CA ASP A 96 4.67 -2.94 16.39
C ASP A 96 4.31 -3.44 14.97
N PHE A 97 4.78 -2.73 13.95
CA PHE A 97 4.58 -3.14 12.56
C PHE A 97 5.43 -4.34 12.13
N GLY A 98 6.44 -4.72 12.90
CA GLY A 98 7.19 -5.94 12.66
C GLY A 98 6.40 -7.23 12.85
N ILE A 99 5.25 -7.16 13.54
CA ILE A 99 4.34 -8.28 13.81
C ILE A 99 2.98 -8.06 13.18
N CYS A 100 2.62 -6.82 12.87
CA CYS A 100 1.31 -6.44 12.34
C CYS A 100 1.05 -7.08 10.97
N ILE A 101 -0.10 -7.74 10.82
CA ILE A 101 -0.53 -8.36 9.56
C ILE A 101 -1.37 -7.43 8.67
N PHE A 102 -1.51 -6.16 9.04
CA PHE A 102 -2.28 -5.16 8.30
C PHE A 102 -3.70 -5.60 7.93
N CYS A 103 -4.37 -6.34 8.80
CA CYS A 103 -5.73 -6.86 8.55
C CYS A 103 -6.82 -5.78 8.49
N GLY A 104 -6.59 -4.60 9.07
CA GLY A 104 -7.52 -3.48 9.07
C GLY A 104 -8.63 -3.55 10.13
N ASN A 105 -8.75 -4.62 10.91
CA ASN A 105 -9.82 -4.77 11.90
C ASN A 105 -9.84 -3.62 12.92
N CYS A 106 -8.67 -3.14 13.37
CA CYS A 106 -8.58 -2.03 14.30
C CYS A 106 -9.15 -0.72 13.74
N VAL A 107 -9.08 -0.52 12.43
CA VAL A 107 -9.64 0.63 11.72
C VAL A 107 -11.16 0.50 11.60
N GLU A 108 -11.64 -0.64 11.13
CA GLU A 108 -13.05 -0.92 10.91
C GLU A 108 -13.90 -0.85 12.19
N TYR A 109 -13.38 -1.38 13.30
CA TYR A 109 -14.09 -1.41 14.58
C TYR A 109 -13.84 -0.19 15.47
N CYS A 110 -13.14 0.81 14.99
CA CYS A 110 -12.87 2.02 15.77
C CYS A 110 -14.14 2.92 15.84
N PRO A 111 -14.75 3.14 17.03
CA PRO A 111 -15.99 3.91 17.13
C PRO A 111 -15.81 5.40 16.84
N THR A 112 -14.58 5.91 16.98
CA THR A 112 -14.27 7.34 16.78
C THR A 112 -13.52 7.60 15.47
N ASN A 113 -13.29 6.57 14.65
CA ASN A 113 -12.51 6.66 13.41
C ASN A 113 -11.18 7.38 13.59
N CYS A 114 -10.50 7.13 14.73
CA CYS A 114 -9.18 7.70 15.00
C CYS A 114 -8.04 6.94 14.32
N LEU A 115 -8.33 5.79 13.73
CA LEU A 115 -7.40 4.98 12.95
C LEU A 115 -7.83 4.99 11.50
N SER A 116 -6.87 5.14 10.60
CA SER A 116 -7.08 5.05 9.14
C SER A 116 -5.93 4.29 8.48
N MET A 117 -6.22 3.65 7.33
CA MET A 117 -5.18 3.05 6.49
C MET A 117 -4.66 4.10 5.53
N THR A 118 -3.34 4.11 5.32
CA THR A 118 -2.69 4.99 4.37
C THR A 118 -2.18 4.20 3.17
N GLU A 119 -1.75 4.90 2.15
CA GLU A 119 -1.14 4.32 0.94
C GLU A 119 0.34 3.95 1.15
N GLU A 120 0.91 4.27 2.30
CA GLU A 120 2.32 4.10 2.59
C GLU A 120 2.64 2.63 2.89
N TYR A 121 3.60 2.07 2.15
CA TYR A 121 4.04 0.68 2.27
C TYR A 121 5.56 0.53 2.47
N GLU A 122 6.31 1.62 2.35
CA GLU A 122 7.78 1.60 2.49
C GLU A 122 8.17 1.68 3.98
N LEU A 123 8.05 0.56 4.68
CA LEU A 123 8.29 0.46 6.13
C LEU A 123 9.57 -0.34 6.44
N SER A 124 10.43 -0.60 5.46
CA SER A 124 11.64 -1.39 5.67
C SER A 124 12.68 -0.62 6.47
N THR A 125 13.21 -1.25 7.51
CA THR A 125 14.28 -0.72 8.37
C THR A 125 15.36 -1.77 8.61
N HIS A 126 16.53 -1.36 9.06
CA HIS A 126 17.62 -2.27 9.41
C HIS A 126 17.43 -2.90 10.78
N ASP A 127 16.80 -2.17 11.72
CA ASP A 127 16.52 -2.63 13.07
C ASP A 127 15.02 -2.89 13.25
N ARG A 128 14.70 -4.08 13.75
CA ARG A 128 13.31 -4.46 14.07
C ARG A 128 12.67 -3.55 15.11
N HIS A 129 13.43 -2.99 16.03
CA HIS A 129 12.91 -2.12 17.10
C HIS A 129 12.37 -0.79 16.56
N GLU A 130 12.86 -0.34 15.40
CA GLU A 130 12.35 0.86 14.73
C GLU A 130 10.94 0.68 14.17
N LEU A 131 10.48 -0.57 14.01
CA LEU A 131 9.11 -0.87 13.56
C LEU A 131 8.07 -0.75 14.67
N ASN A 132 8.48 -0.52 15.91
CA ASN A 132 7.57 -0.20 17.00
C ASN A 132 7.24 1.30 16.96
N TYR A 133 6.12 1.64 16.35
CA TYR A 133 5.71 3.03 16.12
C TYR A 133 4.91 3.56 17.29
N ASP A 134 5.43 4.63 17.90
CA ASP A 134 4.75 5.40 18.92
C ASP A 134 3.66 6.30 18.33
N GLN A 135 2.82 6.88 19.18
CA GLN A 135 1.74 7.78 18.79
C GLN A 135 2.19 8.95 17.90
N VAL A 136 3.42 9.45 18.09
CA VAL A 136 3.98 10.54 17.27
C VAL A 136 4.33 10.06 15.88
N ALA A 137 4.93 8.88 15.77
CA ALA A 137 5.28 8.26 14.49
C ALA A 137 4.03 7.85 13.71
N LEU A 138 3.01 7.32 14.41
CA LEU A 138 1.72 6.94 13.81
C LEU A 138 0.91 8.16 13.35
N GLY A 139 1.05 9.31 14.02
CA GLY A 139 0.38 10.55 13.67
C GLY A 139 0.99 11.31 12.49
N ARG A 140 2.15 10.87 11.97
CA ARG A 140 2.74 11.48 10.77
C ARG A 140 1.86 11.24 9.56
N LEU A 141 1.58 12.31 8.82
CA LEU A 141 0.89 12.19 7.54
C LEU A 141 1.78 11.46 6.53
N PRO A 142 1.20 10.66 5.64
CA PRO A 142 1.95 10.01 4.56
C PRO A 142 2.63 11.08 3.68
N ILE A 143 3.78 10.72 3.13
CA ILE A 143 4.59 11.61 2.29
C ILE A 143 3.79 12.14 1.09
N SER A 144 2.93 11.30 0.51
CA SER A 144 2.03 11.69 -0.60
C SER A 144 1.16 12.90 -0.26
N VAL A 145 0.59 12.95 0.95
CA VAL A 145 -0.27 14.08 1.38
C VAL A 145 0.56 15.34 1.64
N ILE A 146 1.79 15.17 2.11
CA ILE A 146 2.70 16.30 2.34
C ILE A 146 3.14 16.92 1.02
N GLU A 147 3.51 16.11 0.04
CA GLU A 147 3.90 16.56 -1.30
C GLU A 147 2.75 17.29 -2.00
N ASP A 148 1.53 16.74 -1.98
CA ASP A 148 0.36 17.38 -2.56
C ASP A 148 0.02 18.73 -1.89
N SER A 149 0.16 18.81 -0.59
CA SER A 149 -0.06 20.07 0.14
C SER A 149 1.04 21.10 -0.16
N ALA A 150 2.29 20.68 -0.28
CA ALA A 150 3.40 21.55 -0.66
C ALA A 150 3.25 22.05 -2.10
N ILE A 151 2.85 21.20 -3.04
CA ILE A 151 2.58 21.56 -4.43
C ILE A 151 1.41 22.53 -4.53
N LYS A 152 0.33 22.33 -3.79
CA LYS A 152 -0.80 23.26 -3.72
C LYS A 152 -0.40 24.63 -3.15
N THR A 153 0.45 24.64 -2.13
CA THR A 153 0.94 25.90 -1.54
C THR A 153 1.86 26.64 -2.51
N LEU A 154 2.75 25.92 -3.19
CA LEU A 154 3.63 26.46 -4.24
C LEU A 154 2.85 26.95 -5.45
N SER A 155 1.82 26.24 -5.90
CA SER A 155 0.98 26.66 -7.03
C SER A 155 0.16 27.89 -6.70
N ASN A 156 -0.23 28.08 -5.44
CA ASN A 156 -0.93 29.29 -4.96
C ASN A 156 0.02 30.49 -4.78
N SER A 157 1.30 30.24 -4.48
CA SER A 157 2.30 31.31 -4.31
C SER A 157 2.96 31.75 -5.62
N LEU A 158 3.07 30.84 -6.58
CA LEU A 158 3.48 31.12 -7.94
C LEU A 158 2.18 31.18 -8.77
N SER A 159 1.67 32.34 -9.06
CA SER A 159 0.56 32.57 -10.01
C SER A 159 0.97 32.15 -11.43
N LEU A 160 1.21 30.88 -11.64
CA LEU A 160 1.47 30.27 -12.94
C LEU A 160 0.15 30.21 -13.73
N PRO A 161 0.13 30.67 -15.00
CA PRO A 161 -1.07 30.64 -15.84
C PRO A 161 -1.56 29.21 -15.98
N LYS A 162 -2.88 29.01 -15.77
CA LYS A 162 -3.61 27.75 -15.94
C LYS A 162 -3.56 27.25 -17.40
N GLY A 163 -2.42 26.76 -17.86
CA GLY A 163 -2.32 26.43 -19.29
C GLY A 163 -1.29 25.35 -19.65
N VAL A 164 -0.55 24.77 -18.69
CA VAL A 164 0.58 23.89 -19.05
C VAL A 164 0.44 22.45 -18.55
N MET A 165 -0.66 22.06 -17.91
CA MET A 165 -0.85 20.68 -17.40
C MET A 165 -2.06 19.95 -18.02
N GLU A 166 -2.39 20.21 -19.29
CA GLU A 166 -3.35 19.37 -20.05
C GLU A 166 -2.62 18.49 -21.07
N GLY A 167 -1.69 17.66 -20.62
CA GLY A 167 -0.89 16.84 -21.53
C GLY A 167 -0.65 15.39 -21.12
N HIS A 168 -1.16 14.89 -20.00
CA HIS A 168 -0.96 13.49 -19.61
C HIS A 168 -2.14 12.83 -18.86
N SER A 169 -3.37 13.17 -19.22
CA SER A 169 -4.55 12.41 -18.74
C SER A 169 -5.07 11.45 -19.81
N GLY A 170 -4.19 10.68 -20.40
CA GLY A 170 -4.52 9.70 -21.42
C GLY A 170 -4.02 8.30 -21.11
N LEU A 171 -4.31 7.73 -19.91
CA LEU A 171 -4.21 6.28 -19.67
C LEU A 171 -5.06 5.92 -18.44
N GLN A 172 -6.02 5.25 -18.69
CA GLN A 172 -6.57 3.91 -18.52
C GLN A 172 -7.92 3.89 -17.85
N LYS A 173 -8.94 3.89 -18.71
CA LYS A 173 -10.15 3.12 -18.41
C LYS A 173 -9.85 1.69 -18.79
N ILE A 174 -9.48 0.84 -17.83
CA ILE A 174 -9.60 -0.60 -17.98
C ILE A 174 -11.04 -0.94 -17.61
N THR A 175 -11.84 -1.14 -18.64
CA THR A 175 -13.18 -1.67 -18.58
C THR A 175 -13.12 -3.10 -18.04
N SER A 176 -13.76 -3.31 -16.89
CA SER A 176 -14.21 -4.62 -16.44
C SER A 176 -15.20 -5.20 -17.44
N SER A 177 -14.88 -6.32 -17.99
CA SER A 177 -15.81 -7.28 -18.57
C SER A 177 -15.54 -8.65 -17.95
#